data_3ae575dec12ad98e3603ceef46302baf
#
_entry.id   3ae575dec12ad98e3603ceef46302baf
#
_cell.length_a   1.000
_cell.length_b   1.000
_cell.length_c   1.000
_cell.angle_alpha   90.00
_cell.angle_beta   90.00
_cell.angle_gamma   90.00
#
_symmetry.space_group_name_H-M   'P 1'
#
loop_
_entity.id
_entity.type
_entity.pdbx_description
1 polymer ?
#
loop_
_entity_poly.entity_id
_entity_poly.type
_entity_poly.pdbx_seq_one_letter_code
_entity_poly.pdbx_strand_id
1 'polypeptide(L)'
;MQITMRKGLLAAGVLSSALTLPAWAAQDAVIAVASNFTTLDPYDANDTLSQAVAKSFYQGLFGFDKQMKLTNVLAESYQASPDGLTYTIKLRPGIKFQDGSDFNAEAVKVNLDRASNPDNHLKRYNLFKQIATTEVIDPTTVKVTLKQPFSAFINILAHPAAAMISPTALKKYGKDIGFHPVGTGPFVFETWNQTDFVKVKKWDGYWKPGYPKLDSITWRPVVDNNTRAAMLQTGEANFAFPVPYEQAKLLEKNSKLDVVTTPSIMQRYISLNVTQKPFDNPKVREALEYAINRQALAKVAFAGYATPATGIVPPTIDFAQSYPAISYDPARAKALLKEAGYPNGFETTLWSSHNHSTAQKVLQFTQQQLAQVGVKVKVTAMDAGQRAAEVEGKGQKESGVRMFYTGWSASTGEADWALTPLFATAAWPPAIFNTAFYSNPEVDKDLADALKTTDRAQKAQLYKDAQDTIWQDHPWIPLVVEQLVSANSKNLSGFYVMPDTSFNFDEASLK
;
A
#
# COMPACT_ATOMS: atom_id res chain seq x y z
N MET A 1 -97.39 -5.75 34.22
CA MET A 1 -97.19 -4.88 33.01
C MET A 1 -95.81 -4.39 33.03
N GLN A 2 -94.91 -5.10 32.35
CA GLN A 2 -93.45 -4.82 32.34
C GLN A 2 -93.07 -4.11 31.03
N ILE A 3 -92.42 -2.97 31.13
CA ILE A 3 -91.91 -2.22 30.01
C ILE A 3 -90.40 -2.40 30.01
N THR A 4 -89.90 -3.07 29.01
CA THR A 4 -88.48 -3.31 28.82
C THR A 4 -87.84 -2.18 27.97
N MET A 5 -86.90 -1.38 28.54
CA MET A 5 -86.06 -0.41 27.80
C MET A 5 -84.86 -1.12 27.28
N ARG A 6 -84.67 -1.13 25.97
CA ARG A 6 -83.42 -1.51 25.28
C ARG A 6 -82.48 -0.27 25.21
N LYS A 7 -81.31 -0.38 25.82
CA LYS A 7 -80.16 0.58 25.63
C LYS A 7 -79.37 0.11 24.45
N GLY A 8 -79.27 0.93 23.39
CA GLY A 8 -78.30 0.74 22.30
C GLY A 8 -76.95 1.31 22.69
N LEU A 9 -75.88 0.49 22.63
CA LEU A 9 -74.49 0.92 22.69
C LEU A 9 -74.04 1.25 21.28
N LEU A 10 -73.65 2.54 21.02
CA LEU A 10 -72.86 2.94 19.88
C LEU A 10 -71.40 2.71 20.23
N ALA A 11 -70.73 1.75 19.53
CA ALA A 11 -69.30 1.57 19.59
C ALA A 11 -68.67 2.48 18.58
N ALA A 12 -67.95 3.54 19.05
CA ALA A 12 -67.11 4.39 18.23
C ALA A 12 -65.77 3.67 18.00
N GLY A 13 -65.57 3.12 16.79
CA GLY A 13 -64.29 2.55 16.38
C GLY A 13 -63.25 3.68 16.10
N VAL A 14 -62.26 3.81 16.98
CA VAL A 14 -61.09 4.63 16.74
C VAL A 14 -60.14 3.87 15.80
N LEU A 15 -60.13 4.18 14.51
CA LEU A 15 -59.08 3.73 13.59
C LEU A 15 -57.76 4.43 13.96
N SER A 16 -56.89 3.76 14.72
CA SER A 16 -55.48 4.15 14.86
C SER A 16 -54.74 3.84 13.57
N SER A 17 -54.60 4.82 12.70
CA SER A 17 -53.64 4.75 11.59
C SER A 17 -52.22 4.77 12.14
N ALA A 18 -51.62 3.60 12.33
CA ALA A 18 -50.19 3.48 12.60
C ALA A 18 -49.43 4.01 11.37
N LEU A 19 -48.90 5.20 11.47
CA LEU A 19 -47.87 5.70 10.54
C LEU A 19 -46.63 4.80 10.66
N THR A 20 -46.52 3.79 9.80
CA THR A 20 -45.30 3.03 9.61
C THR A 20 -44.29 3.98 8.95
N LEU A 21 -43.46 4.63 9.75
CA LEU A 21 -42.25 5.24 9.24
C LEU A 21 -41.42 4.14 8.57
N PRO A 22 -40.94 4.32 7.35
CA PRO A 22 -40.03 3.34 6.75
C PRO A 22 -38.85 3.18 7.68
N ALA A 23 -38.68 2.01 8.28
CA ALA A 23 -37.47 1.66 8.96
C ALA A 23 -36.36 1.64 7.88
N TRP A 24 -35.55 2.68 7.83
CA TRP A 24 -34.35 2.66 6.99
C TRP A 24 -33.49 1.50 7.51
N ALA A 25 -33.16 0.57 6.62
CA ALA A 25 -32.25 -0.52 6.96
C ALA A 25 -30.93 0.08 7.43
N ALA A 26 -30.42 -0.42 8.56
CA ALA A 26 -29.14 0.03 9.10
C ALA A 26 -28.04 -0.14 8.04
N GLN A 27 -27.25 0.91 7.85
CA GLN A 27 -26.13 0.95 6.90
C GLN A 27 -24.85 0.43 7.56
N ASP A 28 -24.91 -0.80 8.13
CA ASP A 28 -23.83 -1.44 8.86
C ASP A 28 -23.06 -2.41 7.95
N ALA A 29 -21.78 -2.11 7.67
CA ALA A 29 -20.94 -2.93 6.82
C ALA A 29 -19.96 -3.78 7.64
N VAL A 30 -19.80 -5.06 7.26
CA VAL A 30 -18.79 -5.97 7.79
C VAL A 30 -17.71 -6.19 6.73
N ILE A 31 -16.45 -5.86 7.07
CA ILE A 31 -15.30 -5.94 6.17
C ILE A 31 -14.33 -6.99 6.71
N ALA A 32 -14.20 -8.10 6.01
CA ALA A 32 -13.30 -9.20 6.37
C ALA A 32 -11.90 -8.98 5.75
N VAL A 33 -10.84 -8.95 6.60
CA VAL A 33 -9.46 -8.72 6.20
C VAL A 33 -8.53 -9.85 6.67
N ALA A 34 -7.34 -9.98 6.07
CA ALA A 34 -6.51 -11.19 6.23
C ALA A 34 -5.67 -11.24 7.52
N SER A 35 -5.52 -10.18 8.26
CA SER A 35 -4.67 -10.15 9.46
C SER A 35 -5.21 -9.25 10.54
N ASN A 36 -4.77 -9.50 11.78
CA ASN A 36 -5.04 -8.61 12.90
C ASN A 36 -4.35 -7.26 12.72
N PHE A 37 -4.90 -6.25 13.39
CA PHE A 37 -4.35 -4.90 13.45
C PHE A 37 -3.31 -4.82 14.56
N THR A 38 -2.17 -4.18 14.28
CA THR A 38 -1.09 -4.05 15.26
C THR A 38 -1.24 -2.80 16.12
N THR A 39 -1.75 -1.72 15.54
CA THR A 39 -2.00 -0.43 16.21
C THR A 39 -2.91 0.42 15.32
N LEU A 40 -3.63 1.36 15.92
CA LEU A 40 -4.38 2.38 15.19
C LEU A 40 -3.65 3.74 15.14
N ASP A 41 -2.41 3.81 15.62
CA ASP A 41 -1.53 4.97 15.42
C ASP A 41 -0.93 4.91 14.01
N PRO A 42 -1.28 5.83 13.08
CA PRO A 42 -0.80 5.78 11.70
C PRO A 42 0.72 5.92 11.58
N TYR A 43 1.38 6.64 12.49
CA TYR A 43 2.83 6.82 12.49
C TYR A 43 3.60 5.61 13.04
N ASP A 44 2.94 4.71 13.78
CA ASP A 44 3.54 3.50 14.33
C ASP A 44 3.06 2.21 13.64
N ALA A 45 2.02 2.28 12.82
CA ALA A 45 1.54 1.15 12.01
C ALA A 45 2.55 0.78 10.93
N ASN A 46 3.16 -0.42 11.02
CA ASN A 46 4.13 -0.91 10.04
C ASN A 46 3.52 -1.91 9.03
N ASP A 47 2.28 -2.26 9.20
CA ASP A 47 1.53 -3.12 8.28
C ASP A 47 0.43 -2.35 7.55
N THR A 48 0.14 -2.78 6.33
CA THR A 48 -0.78 -2.11 5.44
C THR A 48 -2.23 -2.13 5.94
N LEU A 49 -2.66 -3.21 6.59
CA LEU A 49 -4.06 -3.33 7.04
C LEU A 49 -4.34 -2.43 8.24
N SER A 50 -3.41 -2.31 9.19
CA SER A 50 -3.54 -1.33 10.28
C SER A 50 -3.63 0.10 9.74
N GLN A 51 -2.80 0.45 8.74
CA GLN A 51 -2.89 1.76 8.06
C GLN A 51 -4.21 1.95 7.32
N ALA A 52 -4.72 0.90 6.66
CA ALA A 52 -5.98 0.96 5.93
C ALA A 52 -7.17 1.22 6.87
N VAL A 53 -7.22 0.54 8.02
CA VAL A 53 -8.26 0.74 9.05
C VAL A 53 -8.13 2.11 9.71
N ALA A 54 -6.90 2.60 9.92
CA ALA A 54 -6.64 3.93 10.47
C ALA A 54 -7.27 5.06 9.64
N LYS A 55 -7.48 4.87 8.33
CA LYS A 55 -8.22 5.82 7.46
C LYS A 55 -9.69 6.02 7.88
N SER A 56 -10.27 5.13 8.69
CA SER A 56 -11.57 5.36 9.31
C SER A 56 -11.57 6.60 10.20
N PHE A 57 -10.47 6.84 10.90
CA PHE A 57 -10.35 7.87 11.94
C PHE A 57 -9.60 9.11 11.46
N TYR A 58 -8.64 8.92 10.54
CA TYR A 58 -7.64 9.92 10.21
C TYR A 58 -7.62 10.26 8.73
N GLN A 59 -7.21 11.48 8.44
CA GLN A 59 -6.90 11.95 7.10
C GLN A 59 -5.56 12.66 7.08
N GLY A 60 -4.85 12.57 5.95
CA GLY A 60 -3.62 13.32 5.71
C GLY A 60 -3.89 14.72 5.15
N LEU A 61 -2.86 15.52 5.02
CA LEU A 61 -2.92 16.80 4.29
C LEU A 61 -3.22 16.56 2.82
N PHE A 62 -2.60 15.53 2.27
CA PHE A 62 -2.75 15.05 0.90
C PHE A 62 -3.14 13.56 0.92
N GLY A 63 -3.48 13.02 -0.24
CA GLY A 63 -3.80 11.62 -0.43
C GLY A 63 -3.63 11.24 -1.90
N PHE A 64 -4.09 10.04 -2.26
CA PHE A 64 -4.05 9.54 -3.63
C PHE A 64 -5.46 9.22 -4.13
N ASP A 65 -5.68 9.41 -5.43
CA ASP A 65 -6.87 8.91 -6.13
C ASP A 65 -6.71 7.44 -6.56
N LYS A 66 -7.71 6.89 -7.24
CA LYS A 66 -7.70 5.50 -7.77
C LYS A 66 -6.52 5.19 -8.71
N GLN A 67 -5.92 6.20 -9.31
CA GLN A 67 -4.79 6.12 -10.22
C GLN A 67 -3.47 6.46 -9.55
N MET A 68 -3.43 6.53 -8.21
CA MET A 68 -2.27 6.96 -7.42
C MET A 68 -1.78 8.39 -7.72
N LYS A 69 -2.64 9.24 -8.25
CA LYS A 69 -2.33 10.66 -8.43
C LYS A 69 -2.56 11.41 -7.13
N LEU A 70 -1.65 12.32 -6.84
CA LEU A 70 -1.71 13.18 -5.66
C LEU A 70 -2.98 14.03 -5.66
N THR A 71 -3.67 14.06 -4.52
CA THR A 71 -4.89 14.86 -4.29
C THR A 71 -4.80 15.65 -2.98
N ASN A 72 -5.45 16.81 -2.96
CA ASN A 72 -5.59 17.60 -1.74
C ASN A 72 -6.71 17.02 -0.87
N VAL A 73 -6.44 16.85 0.44
CA VAL A 73 -7.44 16.37 1.42
C VAL A 73 -7.67 17.44 2.49
N LEU A 74 -6.86 17.51 3.55
CA LEU A 74 -6.96 18.57 4.56
C LEU A 74 -6.22 19.86 4.16
N ALA A 75 -5.28 19.76 3.22
CA ALA A 75 -4.68 20.92 2.56
C ALA A 75 -5.53 21.38 1.35
N GLU A 76 -5.53 22.69 1.09
CA GLU A 76 -6.09 23.28 -0.13
C GLU A 76 -5.06 23.36 -1.26
N SER A 77 -3.82 23.69 -0.89
CA SER A 77 -2.71 23.86 -1.83
C SER A 77 -1.37 23.82 -1.13
N TYR A 78 -0.31 23.75 -1.91
CA TYR A 78 1.06 23.95 -1.44
C TYR A 78 1.90 24.70 -2.46
N GLN A 79 2.99 25.30 -1.98
CA GLN A 79 4.03 25.90 -2.78
C GLN A 79 5.38 25.40 -2.30
N ALA A 80 6.16 24.79 -3.20
CA ALA A 80 7.54 24.38 -2.93
C ALA A 80 8.50 25.49 -3.35
N SER A 81 9.60 25.66 -2.61
CA SER A 81 10.74 26.44 -3.11
C SER A 81 11.40 25.73 -4.29
N PRO A 82 12.00 26.45 -5.25
CA PRO A 82 12.61 25.85 -6.45
C PRO A 82 13.66 24.79 -6.17
N ASP A 83 14.35 24.91 -5.03
CA ASP A 83 15.38 23.97 -4.57
C ASP A 83 14.82 22.76 -3.79
N GLY A 84 13.48 22.66 -3.62
CA GLY A 84 12.86 21.55 -2.89
C GLY A 84 13.13 21.51 -1.39
N LEU A 85 13.64 22.59 -0.79
CA LEU A 85 13.96 22.66 0.65
C LEU A 85 12.79 23.10 1.52
N THR A 86 11.89 23.93 0.99
CA THR A 86 10.82 24.56 1.78
C THR A 86 9.48 24.37 1.13
N TYR A 87 8.47 24.04 1.95
CA TYR A 87 7.10 23.82 1.51
C TYR A 87 6.16 24.68 2.37
N THR A 88 5.43 25.59 1.73
CA THR A 88 4.34 26.35 2.34
C THR A 88 3.03 25.69 1.99
N ILE A 89 2.28 25.25 2.99
CA ILE A 89 1.05 24.47 2.82
C ILE A 89 -0.13 25.24 3.37
N LYS A 90 -1.14 25.46 2.56
CA LYS A 90 -2.43 26.06 2.95
C LYS A 90 -3.41 24.97 3.36
N LEU A 91 -4.04 25.15 4.51
CA LEU A 91 -4.99 24.22 5.11
C LEU A 91 -6.44 24.67 4.86
N ARG A 92 -7.36 23.71 4.74
CA ARG A 92 -8.79 23.99 4.72
C ARG A 92 -9.24 24.55 6.08
N PRO A 93 -9.95 25.70 6.10
CA PRO A 93 -10.47 26.25 7.33
C PRO A 93 -11.71 25.48 7.81
N GLY A 94 -12.02 25.60 9.12
CA GLY A 94 -13.27 25.14 9.70
C GLY A 94 -13.41 23.64 9.93
N ILE A 95 -12.36 22.86 9.68
CA ILE A 95 -12.33 21.42 9.97
C ILE A 95 -12.08 21.22 11.46
N LYS A 96 -12.79 20.24 12.05
CA LYS A 96 -12.60 19.83 13.45
C LYS A 96 -12.11 18.39 13.53
N PHE A 97 -11.45 18.10 14.63
CA PHE A 97 -11.22 16.72 15.05
C PHE A 97 -12.47 16.14 15.73
N GLN A 98 -12.52 14.82 15.83
CA GLN A 98 -13.64 14.07 16.42
C GLN A 98 -13.87 14.38 17.92
N ASP A 99 -12.88 14.95 18.59
CA ASP A 99 -13.00 15.44 19.98
C ASP A 99 -13.49 16.90 20.07
N GLY A 100 -13.83 17.52 18.95
CA GLY A 100 -14.32 18.90 18.83
C GLY A 100 -13.24 19.96 18.77
N SER A 101 -11.95 19.62 18.93
CA SER A 101 -10.84 20.56 18.76
C SER A 101 -10.65 20.95 17.28
N ASP A 102 -10.07 22.13 17.05
CA ASP A 102 -9.87 22.64 15.69
C ASP A 102 -8.68 21.98 15.00
N PHE A 103 -8.85 21.58 13.72
CA PHE A 103 -7.75 21.28 12.83
C PHE A 103 -7.19 22.60 12.28
N ASN A 104 -5.91 22.86 12.53
CA ASN A 104 -5.22 24.10 12.14
C ASN A 104 -3.71 23.85 11.97
N ALA A 105 -2.95 24.90 11.67
CA ALA A 105 -1.50 24.83 11.48
C ALA A 105 -0.73 24.33 12.72
N GLU A 106 -1.21 24.63 13.93
CA GLU A 106 -0.61 24.11 15.16
C GLU A 106 -0.78 22.58 15.27
N ALA A 107 -1.96 22.07 14.89
CA ALA A 107 -2.18 20.62 14.84
C ALA A 107 -1.24 19.94 13.86
N VAL A 108 -1.01 20.51 12.68
CA VAL A 108 -0.02 19.98 11.71
C VAL A 108 1.38 19.98 12.31
N LYS A 109 1.79 21.10 12.94
CA LYS A 109 3.10 21.21 13.59
C LYS A 109 3.29 20.12 14.65
N VAL A 110 2.35 19.92 15.55
CA VAL A 110 2.42 18.89 16.60
C VAL A 110 2.61 17.49 15.99
N ASN A 111 1.88 17.16 14.93
CA ASN A 111 1.99 15.86 14.26
C ASN A 111 3.33 15.67 13.56
N LEU A 112 3.80 16.65 12.78
CA LEU A 112 5.05 16.55 12.05
C LEU A 112 6.28 16.58 12.97
N ASP A 113 6.26 17.39 14.03
CA ASP A 113 7.31 17.41 15.06
C ASP A 113 7.38 16.05 15.78
N ARG A 114 6.21 15.44 16.11
CA ARG A 114 6.15 14.10 16.66
C ARG A 114 6.76 13.06 15.69
N ALA A 115 6.39 13.12 14.43
CA ALA A 115 6.81 12.15 13.40
C ALA A 115 8.31 12.22 13.10
N SER A 116 8.90 13.42 13.12
CA SER A 116 10.32 13.69 12.79
C SER A 116 11.27 13.60 13.99
N ASN A 117 10.74 13.41 15.21
CA ASN A 117 11.58 13.23 16.40
C ASN A 117 11.98 11.76 16.58
N PRO A 118 13.29 11.43 16.49
CA PRO A 118 13.78 10.05 16.65
C PRO A 118 13.50 9.46 18.04
N ASP A 119 13.39 10.28 19.09
CA ASP A 119 13.16 9.82 20.47
C ASP A 119 11.77 9.23 20.67
N ASN A 120 10.84 9.45 19.75
CA ASN A 120 9.52 8.84 19.77
C ASN A 120 9.53 7.37 19.31
N HIS A 121 10.61 6.90 18.69
CA HIS A 121 10.81 5.54 18.20
C HIS A 121 9.67 5.01 17.31
N LEU A 122 9.04 5.91 16.53
CA LEU A 122 7.94 5.58 15.64
C LEU A 122 8.46 4.77 14.45
N LYS A 123 7.78 3.69 14.10
CA LYS A 123 8.19 2.78 13.00
C LYS A 123 8.28 3.47 11.65
N ARG A 124 7.50 4.54 11.44
CA ARG A 124 7.49 5.33 10.19
C ARG A 124 8.42 6.56 10.23
N TYR A 125 9.25 6.72 11.26
CA TYR A 125 10.22 7.81 11.38
C TYR A 125 11.03 8.06 10.09
N ASN A 126 11.42 7.00 9.38
CA ASN A 126 12.21 7.12 8.14
C ASN A 126 11.53 7.94 7.04
N LEU A 127 10.19 8.02 7.01
CA LEU A 127 9.45 8.87 6.07
C LEU A 127 9.60 10.37 6.42
N PHE A 128 9.75 10.70 7.70
CA PHE A 128 9.69 12.08 8.20
C PHE A 128 11.04 12.64 8.66
N LYS A 129 12.09 11.83 8.72
CA LYS A 129 13.41 12.21 9.23
C LYS A 129 14.07 13.40 8.51
N GLN A 130 13.62 13.70 7.29
CA GLN A 130 14.09 14.83 6.50
C GLN A 130 13.52 16.18 6.95
N ILE A 131 12.46 16.20 7.76
CA ILE A 131 11.91 17.44 8.30
C ILE A 131 12.92 18.04 9.29
N ALA A 132 13.32 19.29 9.05
CA ALA A 132 14.16 20.06 9.94
C ALA A 132 13.31 20.89 10.91
N THR A 133 12.32 21.63 10.38
CA THR A 133 11.41 22.47 11.18
C THR A 133 10.01 22.50 10.57
N THR A 134 9.01 22.65 11.44
CA THR A 134 7.64 22.95 11.07
C THR A 134 7.23 24.26 11.77
N GLU A 135 6.91 25.29 11.00
CA GLU A 135 6.59 26.65 11.48
C GLU A 135 5.13 26.97 11.19
N VAL A 136 4.44 27.50 12.18
CA VAL A 136 3.10 28.08 12.04
C VAL A 136 3.23 29.50 11.54
N ILE A 137 2.74 29.80 10.35
CA ILE A 137 2.74 31.16 9.79
C ILE A 137 1.47 31.91 10.20
N ASP A 138 0.33 31.23 10.07
CA ASP A 138 -0.98 31.68 10.54
C ASP A 138 -1.84 30.42 10.84
N PRO A 139 -3.07 30.54 11.37
CA PRO A 139 -3.90 29.39 11.74
C PRO A 139 -4.17 28.40 10.59
N THR A 140 -4.06 28.83 9.32
CA THR A 140 -4.33 28.03 8.12
C THR A 140 -3.11 27.84 7.24
N THR A 141 -1.91 28.28 7.66
CA THR A 141 -0.70 28.19 6.87
C THR A 141 0.46 27.64 7.69
N VAL A 142 1.02 26.54 7.23
CA VAL A 142 2.22 25.93 7.82
C VAL A 142 3.36 25.94 6.82
N LYS A 143 4.58 26.18 7.30
CA LYS A 143 5.81 26.10 6.52
C LYS A 143 6.67 24.97 7.06
N VAL A 144 7.05 24.05 6.19
CA VAL A 144 7.96 22.94 6.52
C VAL A 144 9.29 23.16 5.81
N THR A 145 10.37 23.13 6.56
CA THR A 145 11.76 23.20 6.03
C THR A 145 12.40 21.82 6.20
N LEU A 146 13.04 21.34 5.16
CA LEU A 146 13.73 20.05 5.13
C LEU A 146 15.23 20.23 5.40
N LYS A 147 15.88 19.16 5.83
CA LYS A 147 17.34 19.13 6.09
C LYS A 147 18.16 19.18 4.80
N GLN A 148 17.58 18.70 3.71
CA GLN A 148 18.16 18.73 2.36
C GLN A 148 17.05 18.76 1.32
N PRO A 149 17.31 19.17 0.08
CA PRO A 149 16.31 19.13 -0.99
C PRO A 149 15.68 17.76 -1.12
N PHE A 150 14.34 17.71 -1.15
CA PHE A 150 13.58 16.48 -1.29
C PHE A 150 12.24 16.76 -1.96
N SER A 151 12.24 16.82 -3.28
CA SER A 151 11.05 17.20 -4.07
C SER A 151 9.92 16.16 -4.06
N ALA A 152 10.14 14.96 -3.49
CA ALA A 152 9.11 13.97 -3.24
C ALA A 152 8.37 14.17 -1.89
N PHE A 153 8.63 15.26 -1.16
CA PHE A 153 8.10 15.46 0.18
C PHE A 153 6.56 15.48 0.26
N ILE A 154 5.89 16.08 -0.72
CA ILE A 154 4.41 16.11 -0.73
C ILE A 154 3.84 14.71 -0.88
N ASN A 155 4.50 13.83 -1.63
CA ASN A 155 4.13 12.43 -1.73
C ASN A 155 4.29 11.67 -0.40
N ILE A 156 5.29 12.04 0.41
CA ILE A 156 5.39 11.54 1.80
C ILE A 156 4.19 11.99 2.62
N LEU A 157 3.74 13.24 2.48
CA LEU A 157 2.57 13.76 3.19
C LEU A 157 1.23 13.19 2.69
N ALA A 158 1.22 12.52 1.54
CA ALA A 158 0.07 11.78 1.02
C ALA A 158 0.05 10.31 1.48
N HIS A 159 1.16 9.79 2.01
CA HIS A 159 1.24 8.44 2.53
C HIS A 159 0.28 8.26 3.72
N PRO A 160 -0.43 7.12 3.87
CA PRO A 160 -1.37 6.89 4.98
C PRO A 160 -0.79 7.11 6.38
N ALA A 161 0.52 6.93 6.55
CA ALA A 161 1.22 7.23 7.80
C ALA A 161 1.28 8.72 8.16
N ALA A 162 1.08 9.63 7.18
CA ALA A 162 1.12 11.08 7.41
C ALA A 162 -0.24 11.67 7.80
N ALA A 163 -1.09 10.89 8.44
CA ALA A 163 -2.43 11.30 8.83
C ALA A 163 -2.41 12.13 10.12
N MET A 164 -3.34 13.08 10.24
CA MET A 164 -3.39 14.04 11.35
C MET A 164 -4.17 13.50 12.55
N ILE A 165 -3.50 13.42 13.70
CA ILE A 165 -4.06 13.03 15.00
C ILE A 165 -4.38 14.29 15.78
N SER A 166 -5.48 14.30 16.55
CA SER A 166 -5.80 15.40 17.46
C SER A 166 -4.68 15.67 18.47
N PRO A 167 -4.14 16.89 18.55
CA PRO A 167 -3.16 17.26 19.58
C PRO A 167 -3.69 17.06 21.01
N THR A 168 -4.98 17.27 21.22
CA THR A 168 -5.65 17.03 22.51
C THR A 168 -5.60 15.55 22.87
N ALA A 169 -5.89 14.67 21.94
CA ALA A 169 -5.81 13.24 22.13
C ALA A 169 -4.35 12.77 22.33
N LEU A 170 -3.40 13.29 21.56
CA LEU A 170 -1.97 12.99 21.75
C LEU A 170 -1.49 13.39 23.16
N LYS A 171 -1.88 14.55 23.63
CA LYS A 171 -1.55 15.02 24.99
C LYS A 171 -2.17 14.13 26.07
N LYS A 172 -3.41 13.66 25.84
CA LYS A 172 -4.16 12.84 26.80
C LYS A 172 -3.67 11.42 26.88
N TYR A 173 -3.40 10.79 25.74
CA TYR A 173 -3.14 9.33 25.64
C TYR A 173 -1.67 8.98 25.40
N GLY A 174 -0.86 9.93 24.92
CA GLY A 174 0.57 9.71 24.69
C GLY A 174 0.85 8.49 23.84
N LYS A 175 1.56 7.50 24.40
CA LYS A 175 1.92 6.24 23.71
C LYS A 175 0.73 5.32 23.47
N ASP A 176 -0.36 5.48 24.22
CA ASP A 176 -1.56 4.67 24.10
C ASP A 176 -2.53 5.20 23.02
N ILE A 177 -2.14 6.21 22.25
CA ILE A 177 -2.95 6.79 21.18
C ILE A 177 -3.42 5.76 20.16
N GLY A 178 -2.65 4.67 19.96
CA GLY A 178 -3.01 3.57 19.10
C GLY A 178 -4.26 2.78 19.53
N PHE A 179 -4.73 2.96 20.77
CA PHE A 179 -5.97 2.39 21.28
C PHE A 179 -7.10 3.43 21.41
N HIS A 180 -6.80 4.70 21.18
CA HIS A 180 -7.71 5.83 21.33
C HIS A 180 -7.65 6.77 20.13
N PRO A 181 -7.94 6.27 18.91
CA PRO A 181 -7.79 7.06 17.70
C PRO A 181 -8.77 8.24 17.69
N VAL A 182 -8.26 9.43 17.42
CA VAL A 182 -9.02 10.68 17.26
C VAL A 182 -8.41 11.49 16.12
N GLY A 183 -9.13 11.63 15.03
CA GLY A 183 -8.69 12.35 13.83
C GLY A 183 -9.81 13.18 13.22
N THR A 184 -9.70 13.42 11.91
CA THR A 184 -10.67 14.18 11.10
C THR A 184 -11.48 13.28 10.18
N GLY A 185 -11.30 11.97 10.27
CA GLY A 185 -11.91 10.97 9.38
C GLY A 185 -13.41 10.81 9.58
N PRO A 186 -14.06 10.07 8.65
CA PRO A 186 -15.52 9.96 8.59
C PRO A 186 -16.16 9.14 9.70
N PHE A 187 -15.38 8.31 10.39
CA PHE A 187 -15.90 7.43 11.44
C PHE A 187 -15.16 7.66 12.76
N VAL A 188 -15.89 7.59 13.87
CA VAL A 188 -15.34 7.61 15.22
C VAL A 188 -15.16 6.19 15.74
N PHE A 189 -14.18 6.01 16.60
CA PHE A 189 -13.89 4.76 17.29
C PHE A 189 -15.06 4.38 18.22
N GLU A 190 -15.50 3.13 18.15
CA GLU A 190 -16.49 2.58 19.07
C GLU A 190 -15.85 1.57 20.02
N THR A 191 -15.21 0.53 19.48
CA THR A 191 -14.53 -0.49 20.29
C THR A 191 -13.52 -1.28 19.47
N TRP A 192 -12.52 -1.85 20.14
CA TRP A 192 -11.56 -2.78 19.57
C TRP A 192 -11.42 -4.02 20.45
N ASN A 193 -11.91 -5.15 19.95
CA ASN A 193 -11.53 -6.46 20.46
C ASN A 193 -10.29 -6.93 19.67
N GLN A 194 -9.12 -6.93 20.28
CA GLN A 194 -7.83 -7.17 19.60
C GLN A 194 -7.74 -8.53 18.91
N THR A 195 -8.58 -9.49 19.29
CA THR A 195 -8.60 -10.84 18.69
C THR A 195 -9.71 -11.06 17.67
N ASP A 196 -10.67 -10.11 17.54
CA ASP A 196 -11.86 -10.34 16.74
C ASP A 196 -12.20 -9.19 15.80
N PHE A 197 -12.31 -7.93 16.28
CA PHE A 197 -12.74 -6.82 15.41
C PHE A 197 -12.37 -5.43 15.93
N VAL A 198 -12.34 -4.47 15.01
CA VAL A 198 -12.44 -3.03 15.29
C VAL A 198 -13.80 -2.55 14.77
N LYS A 199 -14.59 -1.88 15.61
CA LYS A 199 -15.86 -1.29 15.22
C LYS A 199 -15.78 0.23 15.28
N VAL A 200 -16.31 0.85 14.22
CA VAL A 200 -16.37 2.29 14.05
C VAL A 200 -17.78 2.71 13.68
N LYS A 201 -18.19 3.88 14.09
CA LYS A 201 -19.51 4.45 13.77
C LYS A 201 -19.39 5.79 13.07
N LYS A 202 -20.36 6.13 12.27
CA LYS A 202 -20.48 7.40 11.57
C LYS A 202 -20.23 8.58 12.52
N TRP A 203 -19.46 9.55 12.02
CA TRP A 203 -19.28 10.83 12.70
C TRP A 203 -20.14 11.90 12.03
N ASP A 204 -21.15 12.39 12.76
CA ASP A 204 -22.08 13.42 12.26
C ASP A 204 -21.41 14.78 12.04
N GLY A 205 -20.25 15.01 12.70
CA GLY A 205 -19.41 16.21 12.53
C GLY A 205 -18.44 16.16 11.36
N TYR A 206 -18.53 15.14 10.48
CA TYR A 206 -17.61 15.00 9.36
C TYR A 206 -17.73 16.18 8.39
N TRP A 207 -16.60 16.74 8.01
CA TRP A 207 -16.53 17.98 7.25
C TRP A 207 -17.01 17.89 5.78
N LYS A 208 -17.09 16.68 5.20
CA LYS A 208 -17.66 16.49 3.86
C LYS A 208 -19.18 16.32 3.97
N PRO A 209 -19.99 17.25 3.42
CA PRO A 209 -21.45 17.18 3.51
C PRO A 209 -22.02 15.90 2.87
N GLY A 210 -22.92 15.22 3.58
CA GLY A 210 -23.60 14.02 3.08
C GLY A 210 -22.79 12.72 3.20
N TYR A 211 -21.62 12.75 3.84
CA TYR A 211 -20.77 11.58 4.09
C TYR A 211 -20.42 11.44 5.57
N PRO A 212 -20.05 10.22 6.01
CA PRO A 212 -20.19 8.95 5.29
C PRO A 212 -21.65 8.54 5.17
N LYS A 213 -21.97 7.63 4.22
CA LYS A 213 -23.34 7.09 4.05
C LYS A 213 -23.59 5.87 4.94
N LEU A 214 -22.54 5.07 5.19
CA LEU A 214 -22.61 3.95 6.14
C LEU A 214 -22.79 4.48 7.57
N ASP A 215 -23.58 3.78 8.37
CA ASP A 215 -23.78 4.10 9.79
C ASP A 215 -22.65 3.51 10.65
N SER A 216 -22.14 2.33 10.29
CA SER A 216 -20.97 1.72 10.94
C SER A 216 -20.16 0.82 9.98
N ILE A 217 -18.91 0.58 10.38
CA ILE A 217 -18.06 -0.45 9.77
C ILE A 217 -17.49 -1.32 10.89
N THR A 218 -17.64 -2.65 10.72
CA THR A 218 -16.96 -3.64 11.54
C THR A 218 -15.85 -4.28 10.74
N TRP A 219 -14.60 -3.96 11.09
CA TRP A 219 -13.40 -4.53 10.50
C TRP A 219 -13.08 -5.85 11.19
N ARG A 220 -13.18 -6.98 10.50
CA ARG A 220 -12.94 -8.32 11.05
C ARG A 220 -11.70 -8.96 10.46
N PRO A 221 -10.64 -9.15 11.27
CA PRO A 221 -9.52 -10.02 10.92
C PRO A 221 -9.98 -11.47 10.80
N VAL A 222 -9.82 -12.05 9.61
CA VAL A 222 -10.14 -13.45 9.30
C VAL A 222 -8.96 -14.06 8.56
N VAL A 223 -8.03 -14.65 9.31
CA VAL A 223 -6.75 -15.13 8.78
C VAL A 223 -6.93 -16.29 7.80
N ASP A 224 -7.88 -17.19 8.10
CA ASP A 224 -8.19 -18.31 7.20
C ASP A 224 -8.89 -17.83 5.92
N ASN A 225 -8.29 -18.18 4.79
CA ASN A 225 -8.74 -17.77 3.47
C ASN A 225 -10.11 -18.33 3.09
N ASN A 226 -10.42 -19.57 3.49
CA ASN A 226 -11.68 -20.22 3.15
C ASN A 226 -12.81 -19.64 3.98
N THR A 227 -12.56 -19.39 5.26
CA THR A 227 -13.52 -18.73 6.16
C THR A 227 -13.84 -17.33 5.65
N ARG A 228 -12.85 -16.56 5.24
CA ARG A 228 -13.03 -15.20 4.71
C ARG A 228 -13.89 -15.20 3.44
N ALA A 229 -13.68 -16.17 2.53
CA ALA A 229 -14.52 -16.33 1.34
C ALA A 229 -15.93 -16.83 1.67
N ALA A 230 -16.08 -17.73 2.65
CA ALA A 230 -17.38 -18.24 3.09
C ALA A 230 -18.26 -17.13 3.70
N MET A 231 -17.68 -16.22 4.48
CA MET A 231 -18.42 -15.08 5.07
C MET A 231 -19.10 -14.20 4.00
N LEU A 232 -18.45 -14.00 2.85
CA LEU A 232 -19.10 -13.32 1.71
C LEU A 232 -20.25 -14.14 1.12
N GLN A 233 -20.08 -15.45 0.97
CA GLN A 233 -21.09 -16.32 0.36
C GLN A 233 -22.34 -16.43 1.24
N THR A 234 -22.17 -16.43 2.56
CA THR A 234 -23.27 -16.48 3.54
C THR A 234 -23.90 -15.12 3.80
N GLY A 235 -23.26 -14.01 3.40
CA GLY A 235 -23.69 -12.65 3.69
C GLY A 235 -23.28 -12.15 5.10
N GLU A 236 -22.43 -12.89 5.81
CA GLU A 236 -21.86 -12.46 7.09
C GLU A 236 -20.87 -11.29 6.92
N ALA A 237 -20.19 -11.21 5.77
CA ALA A 237 -19.39 -10.07 5.38
C ALA A 237 -19.93 -9.43 4.10
N ASN A 238 -19.83 -8.11 4.03
CA ASN A 238 -20.19 -7.34 2.83
C ASN A 238 -19.02 -7.18 1.86
N PHE A 239 -17.79 -7.30 2.38
CA PHE A 239 -16.54 -7.15 1.62
C PHE A 239 -15.45 -8.05 2.20
N ALA A 240 -14.58 -8.59 1.34
CA ALA A 240 -13.41 -9.35 1.75
C ALA A 240 -12.15 -8.96 0.95
N PHE A 241 -11.02 -8.83 1.66
CA PHE A 241 -9.73 -8.57 1.07
C PHE A 241 -8.56 -9.11 1.93
N PRO A 242 -7.51 -9.67 1.32
CA PRO A 242 -7.47 -10.15 -0.07
C PRO A 242 -8.32 -11.40 -0.26
N VAL A 243 -8.81 -11.59 -1.47
CA VAL A 243 -9.42 -12.85 -1.88
C VAL A 243 -8.31 -13.72 -2.52
N PRO A 244 -8.12 -14.97 -2.06
CA PRO A 244 -7.18 -15.88 -2.68
C PRO A 244 -7.56 -16.14 -4.13
N TYR A 245 -6.57 -16.25 -5.01
CA TYR A 245 -6.79 -16.38 -6.46
C TYR A 245 -7.67 -17.57 -6.85
N GLU A 246 -7.52 -18.69 -6.16
CA GLU A 246 -8.33 -19.90 -6.39
C GLU A 246 -9.79 -19.69 -5.98
N GLN A 247 -10.01 -18.94 -4.89
CA GLN A 247 -11.36 -18.62 -4.40
C GLN A 247 -12.03 -17.57 -5.27
N ALA A 248 -11.29 -16.62 -5.82
CA ALA A 248 -11.83 -15.57 -6.70
C ALA A 248 -12.66 -16.17 -7.85
N LYS A 249 -12.12 -17.18 -8.54
CA LYS A 249 -12.81 -17.88 -9.64
C LYS A 249 -14.10 -18.62 -9.21
N LEU A 250 -14.19 -19.03 -7.95
CA LEU A 250 -15.40 -19.63 -7.41
C LEU A 250 -16.43 -18.56 -7.07
N LEU A 251 -15.99 -17.45 -6.47
CA LEU A 251 -16.85 -16.32 -6.11
C LEU A 251 -17.45 -15.62 -7.32
N GLU A 252 -16.71 -15.54 -8.46
CA GLU A 252 -17.21 -15.01 -9.74
C GLU A 252 -18.48 -15.72 -10.25
N LYS A 253 -18.71 -16.98 -9.84
CA LYS A 253 -19.90 -17.75 -10.21
C LYS A 253 -21.13 -17.41 -9.35
N ASN A 254 -20.94 -16.69 -8.25
CA ASN A 254 -22.03 -16.31 -7.36
C ASN A 254 -22.67 -15.00 -7.85
N SER A 255 -23.93 -15.06 -8.31
CA SER A 255 -24.65 -13.91 -8.86
C SER A 255 -24.89 -12.76 -7.87
N LYS A 256 -24.69 -12.99 -6.56
CA LYS A 256 -24.85 -11.97 -5.49
C LYS A 256 -23.56 -11.23 -5.17
N LEU A 257 -22.44 -11.65 -5.74
CA LEU A 257 -21.10 -11.10 -5.46
C LEU A 257 -20.50 -10.47 -6.71
N ASP A 258 -19.62 -9.50 -6.49
CA ASP A 258 -18.70 -8.96 -7.48
C ASP A 258 -17.27 -9.27 -7.02
N VAL A 259 -16.46 -9.84 -7.91
CA VAL A 259 -15.02 -9.99 -7.73
C VAL A 259 -14.32 -8.88 -8.50
N VAL A 260 -13.52 -8.10 -7.81
CA VAL A 260 -12.87 -6.90 -8.37
C VAL A 260 -11.37 -7.05 -8.31
N THR A 261 -10.71 -6.76 -9.43
CA THR A 261 -9.25 -6.67 -9.51
C THR A 261 -8.81 -5.21 -9.61
N THR A 262 -7.82 -4.85 -8.79
CA THR A 262 -7.20 -3.52 -8.81
C THR A 262 -5.71 -3.67 -9.13
N PRO A 263 -5.17 -2.97 -10.14
CA PRO A 263 -3.73 -2.92 -10.37
C PRO A 263 -3.02 -2.40 -9.11
N SER A 264 -2.02 -3.15 -8.60
CA SER A 264 -1.29 -2.72 -7.41
C SER A 264 -0.06 -1.90 -7.76
N ILE A 265 0.53 -1.30 -6.74
CA ILE A 265 1.88 -0.71 -6.78
C ILE A 265 2.97 -1.71 -6.36
N MET A 266 2.61 -2.99 -6.23
CA MET A 266 3.51 -4.08 -5.82
C MET A 266 4.14 -4.75 -7.03
N GLN A 267 5.44 -4.57 -7.19
CA GLN A 267 6.23 -5.29 -8.19
C GLN A 267 7.00 -6.43 -7.57
N ARG A 268 6.93 -7.61 -8.20
CA ARG A 268 7.72 -8.78 -7.85
C ARG A 268 8.91 -8.91 -8.79
N TYR A 269 10.07 -9.21 -8.20
CA TYR A 269 11.32 -9.31 -8.93
C TYR A 269 12.30 -10.28 -8.27
N ILE A 270 13.35 -10.63 -8.98
CA ILE A 270 14.52 -11.31 -8.45
C ILE A 270 15.69 -10.34 -8.59
N SER A 271 16.28 -9.88 -7.46
CA SER A 271 17.54 -9.14 -7.50
C SER A 271 18.71 -10.09 -7.70
N LEU A 272 19.70 -9.64 -8.47
CA LEU A 272 20.92 -10.37 -8.78
C LEU A 272 22.08 -9.65 -8.11
N ASN A 273 22.86 -10.33 -7.27
CA ASN A 273 24.04 -9.72 -6.66
C ASN A 273 25.12 -9.47 -7.71
N VAL A 274 25.13 -8.25 -8.29
CA VAL A 274 26.01 -7.88 -9.40
C VAL A 274 27.49 -7.81 -9.02
N THR A 275 27.84 -7.92 -7.74
CA THR A 275 29.23 -7.94 -7.25
C THR A 275 29.81 -9.35 -7.14
N GLN A 276 29.00 -10.38 -7.42
CA GLN A 276 29.35 -11.78 -7.24
C GLN A 276 29.27 -12.55 -8.56
N LYS A 277 30.27 -13.41 -8.83
CA LYS A 277 30.21 -14.32 -9.98
C LYS A 277 29.04 -15.29 -9.85
N PRO A 278 28.36 -15.59 -10.97
CA PRO A 278 28.59 -15.11 -12.33
C PRO A 278 27.81 -13.82 -12.67
N PHE A 279 27.09 -13.20 -11.70
CA PHE A 279 26.20 -12.05 -11.91
C PHE A 279 26.95 -10.72 -12.09
N ASP A 280 28.27 -10.68 -11.89
CA ASP A 280 29.14 -9.58 -12.26
C ASP A 280 29.21 -9.36 -13.79
N ASN A 281 28.87 -10.41 -14.58
CA ASN A 281 28.81 -10.33 -16.04
C ASN A 281 27.39 -9.93 -16.51
N PRO A 282 27.23 -8.77 -17.20
CA PRO A 282 25.92 -8.30 -17.68
C PRO A 282 25.23 -9.27 -18.66
N LYS A 283 26.01 -10.00 -19.49
CA LYS A 283 25.43 -11.02 -20.40
C LYS A 283 24.76 -12.18 -19.64
N VAL A 284 25.29 -12.54 -18.47
CA VAL A 284 24.63 -13.53 -17.61
C VAL A 284 23.29 -12.99 -17.12
N ARG A 285 23.26 -11.75 -16.65
CA ARG A 285 22.02 -11.13 -16.15
C ARG A 285 20.97 -11.00 -17.26
N GLU A 286 21.39 -10.52 -18.45
CA GLU A 286 20.53 -10.47 -19.64
C GLU A 286 19.99 -11.87 -20.02
N ALA A 287 20.83 -12.90 -19.98
CA ALA A 287 20.43 -14.26 -20.30
C ALA A 287 19.29 -14.77 -19.37
N LEU A 288 19.38 -14.48 -18.07
CA LEU A 288 18.36 -14.90 -17.11
C LEU A 288 17.02 -14.22 -17.36
N GLU A 289 17.01 -13.02 -17.89
CA GLU A 289 15.78 -12.32 -18.29
C GLU A 289 15.04 -13.05 -19.41
N TYR A 290 15.77 -13.52 -20.45
CA TYR A 290 15.19 -14.29 -21.54
C TYR A 290 14.77 -15.71 -21.12
N ALA A 291 15.33 -16.23 -20.03
CA ALA A 291 15.04 -17.57 -19.52
C ALA A 291 13.69 -17.69 -18.78
N ILE A 292 13.03 -16.57 -18.43
CA ILE A 292 11.80 -16.58 -17.62
C ILE A 292 10.58 -16.19 -18.44
N ASN A 293 9.63 -17.12 -18.57
CA ASN A 293 8.33 -16.86 -19.19
C ASN A 293 7.37 -16.17 -18.20
N ARG A 294 7.35 -14.84 -18.21
CA ARG A 294 6.55 -14.04 -17.29
C ARG A 294 5.04 -14.22 -17.45
N GLN A 295 4.58 -14.46 -18.68
CA GLN A 295 3.15 -14.73 -18.94
C GLN A 295 2.71 -16.07 -18.36
N ALA A 296 3.53 -17.09 -18.53
CA ALA A 296 3.27 -18.41 -17.93
C ALA A 296 3.37 -18.33 -16.40
N LEU A 297 4.35 -17.59 -15.87
CA LEU A 297 4.49 -17.35 -14.43
C LEU A 297 3.21 -16.69 -13.84
N ALA A 298 2.69 -15.65 -14.50
CA ALA A 298 1.46 -14.97 -14.07
C ALA A 298 0.26 -15.95 -14.01
N LYS A 299 0.15 -16.86 -14.97
CA LYS A 299 -0.91 -17.89 -14.99
C LYS A 299 -0.72 -18.96 -13.91
N VAL A 300 0.51 -19.46 -13.74
CA VAL A 300 0.79 -20.60 -12.85
C VAL A 300 0.82 -20.18 -11.38
N ALA A 301 1.54 -19.11 -11.06
CA ALA A 301 1.73 -18.68 -9.66
C ALA A 301 0.61 -17.77 -9.15
N PHE A 302 0.05 -16.93 -10.04
CA PHE A 302 -0.92 -15.90 -9.68
C PHE A 302 -2.32 -16.16 -10.25
N ALA A 303 -2.57 -17.35 -10.81
CA ALA A 303 -3.84 -17.74 -11.44
C ALA A 303 -4.37 -16.73 -12.49
N GLY A 304 -3.49 -15.94 -13.09
CA GLY A 304 -3.81 -14.87 -14.04
C GLY A 304 -4.02 -13.47 -13.40
N TYR A 305 -3.98 -13.36 -12.07
CA TYR A 305 -4.12 -12.11 -11.35
C TYR A 305 -2.77 -11.40 -11.13
N ALA A 306 -1.97 -11.33 -12.18
CA ALA A 306 -0.74 -10.55 -12.24
C ALA A 306 -0.45 -10.19 -13.69
N THR A 307 0.17 -9.05 -13.91
CA THR A 307 0.60 -8.56 -15.22
C THR A 307 2.12 -8.69 -15.34
N PRO A 308 2.68 -9.24 -16.41
CA PRO A 308 4.12 -9.21 -16.66
C PRO A 308 4.68 -7.80 -16.51
N ALA A 309 5.78 -7.66 -15.78
CA ALA A 309 6.44 -6.37 -15.59
C ALA A 309 7.05 -5.88 -16.90
N THR A 310 6.85 -4.62 -17.22
CA THR A 310 7.39 -3.92 -18.40
C THR A 310 8.35 -2.80 -18.04
N GLY A 311 8.76 -2.71 -16.77
CA GLY A 311 9.68 -1.70 -16.27
C GLY A 311 10.17 -2.04 -14.88
N ILE A 312 11.00 -1.17 -14.34
CA ILE A 312 11.52 -1.26 -12.97
C ILE A 312 10.50 -0.74 -11.96
N VAL A 313 9.75 0.27 -12.35
CA VAL A 313 8.71 0.93 -11.54
C VAL A 313 7.34 0.48 -12.04
N PRO A 314 6.38 0.11 -11.15
CA PRO A 314 5.02 -0.22 -11.56
C PRO A 314 4.36 0.91 -12.35
N PRO A 315 3.59 0.62 -13.42
CA PRO A 315 3.06 1.64 -14.33
C PRO A 315 2.03 2.59 -13.69
N THR A 316 1.50 2.26 -12.53
CA THR A 316 0.59 3.12 -11.75
C THR A 316 1.32 4.22 -10.97
N ILE A 317 2.64 4.16 -10.88
CA ILE A 317 3.48 5.09 -10.12
C ILE A 317 3.90 6.26 -11.03
N ASP A 318 3.92 7.46 -10.46
CA ASP A 318 4.33 8.66 -11.19
C ASP A 318 5.80 8.54 -11.64
N PHE A 319 6.08 9.00 -12.87
CA PHE A 319 7.37 8.88 -13.57
C PHE A 319 7.82 7.45 -13.94
N ALA A 320 6.94 6.44 -13.83
CA ALA A 320 7.26 5.10 -14.29
C ALA A 320 7.55 5.07 -15.79
N GLN A 321 8.56 4.29 -16.20
CA GLN A 321 8.85 4.00 -17.60
C GLN A 321 8.41 2.57 -17.95
N SER A 322 7.93 2.40 -19.17
CA SER A 322 7.59 1.08 -19.71
C SER A 322 8.44 0.78 -20.94
N TYR A 323 8.98 -0.43 -20.98
CA TYR A 323 9.84 -0.91 -22.04
C TYR A 323 9.17 -2.04 -22.82
N PRO A 324 9.64 -2.35 -24.05
CA PRO A 324 9.19 -3.53 -24.75
C PRO A 324 9.33 -4.78 -23.88
N ALA A 325 8.28 -5.60 -23.85
CA ALA A 325 8.30 -6.82 -23.07
C ALA A 325 9.45 -7.74 -23.50
N ILE A 326 10.24 -8.17 -22.52
CA ILE A 326 11.29 -9.16 -22.77
C ILE A 326 10.62 -10.49 -23.06
N SER A 327 10.79 -11.00 -24.29
CA SER A 327 10.22 -12.26 -24.73
C SER A 327 10.93 -13.45 -24.06
N TYR A 328 10.17 -14.49 -23.78
CA TYR A 328 10.75 -15.77 -23.36
C TYR A 328 11.48 -16.41 -24.53
N ASP A 329 12.80 -16.50 -24.45
CA ASP A 329 13.68 -17.06 -25.47
C ASP A 329 14.84 -17.86 -24.85
N PRO A 330 14.63 -19.13 -24.48
CA PRO A 330 15.68 -19.95 -23.90
C PRO A 330 16.85 -20.24 -24.87
N ALA A 331 16.66 -20.12 -26.18
CA ALA A 331 17.75 -20.26 -27.13
C ALA A 331 18.70 -19.06 -27.07
N ARG A 332 18.15 -17.85 -27.04
CA ARG A 332 18.90 -16.61 -26.83
C ARG A 332 19.61 -16.63 -25.47
N ALA A 333 18.92 -17.07 -24.40
CA ALA A 333 19.50 -17.20 -23.08
C ALA A 333 20.74 -18.11 -23.07
N LYS A 334 20.67 -19.29 -23.71
CA LYS A 334 21.81 -20.22 -23.87
C LYS A 334 22.96 -19.60 -24.66
N ALA A 335 22.64 -18.86 -25.72
CA ALA A 335 23.67 -18.20 -26.53
C ALA A 335 24.42 -17.14 -25.68
N LEU A 336 23.73 -16.32 -24.95
CA LEU A 336 24.33 -15.32 -24.05
C LEU A 336 25.16 -15.96 -22.93
N LEU A 337 24.67 -17.05 -22.31
CA LEU A 337 25.45 -17.80 -21.32
C LEU A 337 26.75 -18.37 -21.91
N LYS A 338 26.70 -18.91 -23.15
CA LYS A 338 27.88 -19.40 -23.85
C LYS A 338 28.88 -18.26 -24.11
N GLU A 339 28.41 -17.11 -24.59
CA GLU A 339 29.23 -15.92 -24.81
C GLU A 339 29.86 -15.39 -23.49
N ALA A 340 29.15 -15.54 -22.37
CA ALA A 340 29.61 -15.18 -21.04
C ALA A 340 30.60 -16.19 -20.43
N GLY A 341 30.91 -17.31 -21.11
CA GLY A 341 31.81 -18.33 -20.62
C GLY A 341 31.14 -19.48 -19.85
N TYR A 342 29.82 -19.59 -19.90
CA TYR A 342 29.02 -20.62 -19.20
C TYR A 342 28.22 -21.48 -20.18
N PRO A 343 28.86 -22.18 -21.13
CA PRO A 343 28.17 -22.95 -22.18
C PRO A 343 27.31 -24.09 -21.63
N ASN A 344 27.62 -24.60 -20.44
CA ASN A 344 26.88 -25.66 -19.77
C ASN A 344 26.04 -25.13 -18.56
N GLY A 345 25.90 -23.81 -18.44
CA GLY A 345 25.27 -23.17 -17.31
C GLY A 345 26.15 -23.13 -16.05
N PHE A 346 25.54 -22.98 -14.90
CA PHE A 346 26.21 -22.90 -13.60
C PHE A 346 25.25 -23.27 -12.45
N GLU A 347 25.80 -23.43 -11.25
CA GLU A 347 25.03 -23.63 -10.02
C GLU A 347 24.95 -22.35 -9.21
N THR A 348 23.79 -22.07 -8.61
CA THR A 348 23.56 -20.87 -7.79
C THR A 348 22.46 -21.08 -6.74
N THR A 349 22.20 -20.05 -5.92
CA THR A 349 21.13 -20.06 -4.94
C THR A 349 20.10 -18.98 -5.24
N LEU A 350 18.83 -19.27 -4.98
CA LEU A 350 17.73 -18.33 -5.00
C LEU A 350 17.09 -18.29 -3.59
N TRP A 351 17.26 -17.21 -2.91
CA TRP A 351 16.61 -16.95 -1.63
C TRP A 351 15.29 -16.21 -1.82
N SER A 352 14.36 -16.40 -0.90
CA SER A 352 13.06 -15.73 -0.95
C SER A 352 12.72 -15.08 0.38
N SER A 353 12.23 -13.83 0.34
CA SER A 353 11.66 -13.13 1.49
C SER A 353 10.30 -13.66 1.93
N HIS A 354 9.73 -14.61 1.18
CA HIS A 354 8.39 -15.14 1.38
C HIS A 354 8.37 -16.66 1.29
N ASN A 355 7.52 -17.30 2.12
CA ASN A 355 7.35 -18.76 2.15
C ASN A 355 5.90 -19.22 1.91
N HIS A 356 4.95 -18.30 1.64
CA HIS A 356 3.57 -18.65 1.33
C HIS A 356 3.42 -19.35 -0.03
N SER A 357 2.27 -19.97 -0.28
CA SER A 357 2.02 -20.84 -1.44
C SER A 357 2.33 -20.20 -2.80
N THR A 358 1.95 -18.94 -3.00
CA THR A 358 2.25 -18.19 -4.24
C THR A 358 3.76 -18.03 -4.43
N ALA A 359 4.50 -17.65 -3.37
CA ALA A 359 5.96 -17.53 -3.43
C ALA A 359 6.62 -18.87 -3.77
N GLN A 360 6.17 -19.97 -3.17
CA GLN A 360 6.68 -21.30 -3.49
C GLN A 360 6.46 -21.68 -4.95
N LYS A 361 5.28 -21.36 -5.52
CA LYS A 361 5.01 -21.55 -6.97
C LYS A 361 5.95 -20.72 -7.84
N VAL A 362 6.22 -19.45 -7.48
CA VAL A 362 7.18 -18.59 -8.19
C VAL A 362 8.58 -19.19 -8.15
N LEU A 363 9.04 -19.63 -6.99
CA LEU A 363 10.37 -20.21 -6.80
C LEU A 363 10.54 -21.50 -7.62
N GLN A 364 9.58 -22.41 -7.55
CA GLN A 364 9.59 -23.66 -8.30
C GLN A 364 9.54 -23.43 -9.82
N PHE A 365 8.67 -22.50 -10.26
CA PHE A 365 8.59 -22.13 -11.67
C PHE A 365 9.92 -21.56 -12.16
N THR A 366 10.51 -20.62 -11.42
CA THR A 366 11.80 -20.01 -11.75
C THR A 366 12.91 -21.05 -11.82
N GLN A 367 13.00 -21.95 -10.83
CA GLN A 367 13.96 -23.04 -10.80
C GLN A 367 13.85 -23.93 -12.05
N GLN A 368 12.63 -24.31 -12.45
CA GLN A 368 12.39 -25.13 -13.63
C GLN A 368 12.76 -24.40 -14.93
N GLN A 369 12.43 -23.11 -15.05
CA GLN A 369 12.77 -22.33 -16.26
C GLN A 369 14.29 -22.16 -16.39
N LEU A 370 15.00 -21.84 -15.32
CA LEU A 370 16.46 -21.68 -15.31
C LEU A 370 17.18 -23.00 -15.58
N ALA A 371 16.65 -24.13 -15.13
CA ALA A 371 17.20 -25.46 -15.43
C ALA A 371 17.19 -25.76 -16.93
N GLN A 372 16.22 -25.26 -17.72
CA GLN A 372 16.14 -25.45 -19.16
C GLN A 372 17.33 -24.82 -19.91
N VAL A 373 17.96 -23.80 -19.31
CA VAL A 373 19.13 -23.13 -19.89
C VAL A 373 20.44 -23.55 -19.20
N GLY A 374 20.40 -24.61 -18.37
CA GLY A 374 21.58 -25.16 -17.67
C GLY A 374 21.89 -24.52 -16.32
N VAL A 375 21.09 -23.56 -15.84
CA VAL A 375 21.30 -22.94 -14.55
C VAL A 375 20.59 -23.73 -13.46
N LYS A 376 21.37 -24.37 -12.57
CA LYS A 376 20.87 -25.16 -11.45
C LYS A 376 20.73 -24.27 -10.20
N VAL A 377 19.52 -24.16 -9.72
CA VAL A 377 19.19 -23.24 -8.62
C VAL A 377 18.81 -24.02 -7.36
N LYS A 378 19.51 -23.78 -6.25
CA LYS A 378 19.08 -24.21 -4.92
C LYS A 378 18.19 -23.12 -4.30
N VAL A 379 16.94 -23.47 -4.00
CA VAL A 379 15.95 -22.55 -3.46
C VAL A 379 15.95 -22.59 -1.93
N THR A 380 15.82 -21.42 -1.29
CA THR A 380 15.64 -21.27 0.16
C THR A 380 14.61 -20.19 0.45
N ALA A 381 13.46 -20.56 1.02
CA ALA A 381 12.48 -19.63 1.53
C ALA A 381 12.86 -19.27 2.99
N MET A 382 12.84 -17.98 3.31
CA MET A 382 13.26 -17.45 4.61
C MET A 382 12.04 -16.95 5.40
N ASP A 383 12.11 -17.06 6.71
CA ASP A 383 11.25 -16.29 7.59
C ASP A 383 11.75 -14.83 7.73
N ALA A 384 10.96 -14.00 8.42
CA ALA A 384 11.27 -12.57 8.55
C ALA A 384 12.57 -12.32 9.35
N GLY A 385 12.87 -13.15 10.35
CA GLY A 385 14.10 -13.04 11.15
C GLY A 385 15.34 -13.42 10.35
N GLN A 386 15.28 -14.52 9.61
CA GLN A 386 16.34 -14.95 8.70
C GLN A 386 16.60 -13.91 7.62
N ARG A 387 15.55 -13.36 7.01
CA ARG A 387 15.68 -12.29 6.02
C ARG A 387 16.38 -11.07 6.60
N ALA A 388 15.94 -10.59 7.77
CA ALA A 388 16.56 -9.44 8.43
C ALA A 388 18.05 -9.69 8.73
N ALA A 389 18.42 -10.88 9.21
CA ALA A 389 19.79 -11.21 9.56
C ALA A 389 20.70 -11.46 8.35
N GLU A 390 20.21 -12.19 7.34
CA GLU A 390 21.06 -12.70 6.24
C GLU A 390 21.06 -11.80 5.00
N VAL A 391 19.99 -11.04 4.76
CA VAL A 391 19.83 -10.20 3.56
C VAL A 391 19.95 -8.72 3.91
N GLU A 392 19.20 -8.25 4.91
CA GLU A 392 19.12 -6.83 5.25
C GLU A 392 20.23 -6.38 6.22
N GLY A 393 20.71 -7.28 7.09
CA GLY A 393 21.72 -6.98 8.10
C GLY A 393 23.19 -7.13 7.65
N LYS A 394 23.45 -7.71 6.46
CA LYS A 394 24.79 -7.99 5.98
C LYS A 394 25.19 -7.07 4.84
N GLY A 395 26.35 -6.44 4.98
CA GLY A 395 26.98 -5.67 3.92
C GLY A 395 27.49 -6.54 2.77
N GLN A 396 27.91 -5.89 1.69
CA GLN A 396 28.33 -6.53 0.43
C GLN A 396 29.38 -7.65 0.60
N LYS A 397 30.37 -7.45 1.47
CA LYS A 397 31.44 -8.44 1.72
C LYS A 397 30.96 -9.70 2.44
N GLU A 398 29.93 -9.57 3.27
CA GLU A 398 29.43 -10.65 4.14
C GLU A 398 28.18 -11.31 3.55
N SER A 399 27.61 -10.71 2.50
CA SER A 399 26.35 -11.15 1.91
C SER A 399 26.49 -12.52 1.23
N GLY A 400 25.62 -13.47 1.65
CA GLY A 400 25.42 -14.74 0.97
C GLY A 400 24.43 -14.67 -0.20
N VAL A 401 23.82 -13.52 -0.45
CA VAL A 401 22.85 -13.34 -1.54
C VAL A 401 23.54 -13.57 -2.89
N ARG A 402 22.88 -14.39 -3.73
CA ARG A 402 23.20 -14.55 -5.15
C ARG A 402 22.03 -14.08 -6.00
N MET A 403 20.87 -14.71 -5.83
CA MET A 403 19.59 -14.30 -6.38
C MET A 403 18.60 -14.18 -5.20
N PHE A 404 17.77 -13.12 -5.19
CA PHE A 404 16.82 -12.89 -4.11
C PHE A 404 15.44 -12.50 -4.66
N TYR A 405 14.46 -13.39 -4.47
CA TYR A 405 13.06 -13.13 -4.81
C TYR A 405 12.38 -12.32 -3.71
N THR A 406 11.84 -11.18 -4.08
CA THR A 406 11.11 -10.30 -3.18
C THR A 406 10.08 -9.45 -3.93
N GLY A 407 9.52 -8.47 -3.29
CA GLY A 407 8.65 -7.46 -3.89
C GLY A 407 8.82 -6.11 -3.22
N TRP A 408 8.46 -5.07 -3.94
CA TRP A 408 8.48 -3.71 -3.44
C TRP A 408 7.18 -2.97 -3.76
N SER A 409 6.69 -2.22 -2.78
CA SER A 409 5.52 -1.35 -2.90
C SER A 409 6.00 0.11 -2.93
N ALA A 410 5.79 0.79 -4.05
CA ALA A 410 6.13 2.21 -4.21
C ALA A 410 5.09 3.11 -3.53
N SER A 411 4.92 2.96 -2.21
CA SER A 411 3.82 3.50 -1.40
C SER A 411 3.73 5.02 -1.32
N THR A 412 4.76 5.74 -1.77
CA THR A 412 4.72 7.21 -1.89
C THR A 412 4.11 7.68 -3.20
N GLY A 413 3.74 6.76 -4.11
CA GLY A 413 3.13 7.10 -5.41
C GLY A 413 4.09 7.74 -6.41
N GLU A 414 5.38 7.89 -6.09
CA GLU A 414 6.41 8.47 -6.95
C GLU A 414 7.58 7.50 -7.16
N ALA A 415 8.24 7.59 -8.31
CA ALA A 415 9.35 6.72 -8.72
C ALA A 415 10.52 6.73 -7.73
N ASP A 416 10.78 7.82 -7.00
CA ASP A 416 11.85 7.86 -6.01
C ASP A 416 11.84 6.66 -5.06
N TRP A 417 10.68 6.35 -4.49
CA TRP A 417 10.55 5.25 -3.53
C TRP A 417 10.71 3.85 -4.15
N ALA A 418 10.63 3.76 -5.48
CA ALA A 418 10.94 2.52 -6.23
C ALA A 418 12.38 2.48 -6.76
N LEU A 419 13.10 3.59 -6.75
CA LEU A 419 14.42 3.68 -7.35
C LEU A 419 15.52 3.89 -6.29
N THR A 420 15.48 4.97 -5.53
CA THR A 420 16.54 5.33 -4.60
C THR A 420 16.84 4.23 -3.56
N PRO A 421 15.87 3.66 -2.82
CA PRO A 421 16.15 2.64 -1.82
C PRO A 421 16.64 1.31 -2.39
N LEU A 422 16.47 1.08 -3.69
CA LEU A 422 16.69 -0.22 -4.33
C LEU A 422 17.89 -0.24 -5.30
N PHE A 423 18.32 0.93 -5.80
CA PHE A 423 19.38 1.03 -6.82
C PHE A 423 20.48 2.02 -6.50
N ALA A 424 20.28 3.00 -5.61
CA ALA A 424 21.35 3.90 -5.22
C ALA A 424 22.48 3.14 -4.51
N THR A 425 23.73 3.51 -4.80
CA THR A 425 24.92 2.90 -4.14
C THR A 425 24.87 3.08 -2.63
N ALA A 426 24.43 4.24 -2.14
CA ALA A 426 24.25 4.50 -0.71
C ALA A 426 23.15 3.67 -0.03
N ALA A 427 22.34 2.96 -0.82
CA ALA A 427 21.23 2.12 -0.32
C ALA A 427 21.59 0.63 -0.14
N TRP A 428 22.87 0.26 -0.26
CA TRP A 428 23.32 -1.11 0.02
C TRP A 428 23.01 -1.52 1.46
N PRO A 429 22.58 -2.77 1.69
CA PRO A 429 22.48 -3.31 3.04
C PRO A 429 23.78 -3.16 3.83
N PRO A 430 23.77 -2.88 5.13
CA PRO A 430 22.56 -2.78 5.98
C PRO A 430 21.90 -1.39 6.02
N ALA A 431 22.34 -0.44 5.17
CA ALA A 431 21.82 0.93 5.19
C ALA A 431 20.35 1.00 4.75
N ILE A 432 20.03 0.38 3.59
CA ILE A 432 18.65 0.32 3.04
C ILE A 432 18.44 -1.06 2.37
N PHE A 433 17.87 -1.12 1.14
CA PHE A 433 17.36 -2.37 0.54
C PHE A 433 17.91 -2.69 -0.86
N ASN A 434 19.04 -2.07 -1.30
CA ASN A 434 19.67 -2.42 -2.57
C ASN A 434 20.38 -3.78 -2.48
N THR A 435 19.60 -4.85 -2.44
CA THR A 435 20.07 -6.25 -2.28
C THR A 435 20.79 -6.79 -3.53
N ALA A 436 20.75 -6.07 -4.64
CA ALA A 436 21.57 -6.36 -5.81
C ALA A 436 23.00 -5.88 -5.64
N PHE A 437 23.31 -5.03 -4.66
CA PHE A 437 24.56 -4.30 -4.51
C PHE A 437 24.94 -3.58 -5.81
N TYR A 438 23.92 -3.11 -6.52
CA TYR A 438 24.08 -2.34 -7.74
C TYR A 438 24.70 -0.97 -7.44
N SER A 439 25.58 -0.52 -8.31
CA SER A 439 26.23 0.78 -8.21
C SER A 439 26.51 1.31 -9.61
N ASN A 440 25.99 2.48 -9.91
CA ASN A 440 26.24 3.21 -11.13
C ASN A 440 26.23 4.71 -10.82
N PRO A 441 27.38 5.42 -11.02
CA PRO A 441 27.49 6.84 -10.67
C PRO A 441 26.52 7.75 -11.43
N GLU A 442 26.11 7.40 -12.66
CA GLU A 442 25.13 8.16 -13.44
C GLU A 442 23.75 8.02 -12.84
N VAL A 443 23.35 6.78 -12.48
CA VAL A 443 22.10 6.53 -11.77
C VAL A 443 22.05 7.25 -10.43
N ASP A 444 23.13 7.16 -9.64
CA ASP A 444 23.22 7.85 -8.35
C ASP A 444 23.04 9.36 -8.51
N LYS A 445 23.66 9.94 -9.54
CA LYS A 445 23.55 11.37 -9.86
C LYS A 445 22.13 11.75 -10.27
N ASP A 446 21.52 11.01 -11.18
CA ASP A 446 20.18 11.31 -11.70
C ASP A 446 19.12 11.21 -10.59
N LEU A 447 19.20 10.19 -9.73
CA LEU A 447 18.30 10.05 -8.58
C LEU A 447 18.48 11.20 -7.57
N ALA A 448 19.73 11.58 -7.28
CA ALA A 448 20.01 12.69 -6.37
C ALA A 448 19.56 14.04 -6.95
N ASP A 449 19.75 14.27 -8.25
CA ASP A 449 19.35 15.51 -8.90
C ASP A 449 17.84 15.61 -9.08
N ALA A 450 17.13 14.49 -9.32
CA ALA A 450 15.68 14.44 -9.36
C ALA A 450 15.04 14.91 -8.04
N LEU A 451 15.68 14.65 -6.90
CA LEU A 451 15.19 15.10 -5.59
C LEU A 451 15.49 16.58 -5.30
N LYS A 452 16.41 17.21 -6.05
CA LYS A 452 16.77 18.62 -5.88
C LYS A 452 15.93 19.59 -6.72
N THR A 453 15.11 19.09 -7.64
CA THR A 453 14.29 19.93 -8.52
C THR A 453 12.80 19.71 -8.30
N THR A 454 12.03 20.81 -8.34
CA THR A 454 10.57 20.79 -8.38
C THR A 454 10.01 20.99 -9.79
N ASP A 455 10.89 21.21 -10.77
CA ASP A 455 10.49 21.21 -12.19
C ASP A 455 10.13 19.79 -12.64
N ARG A 456 8.85 19.59 -12.94
CA ARG A 456 8.31 18.27 -13.28
C ARG A 456 8.92 17.67 -14.53
N ALA A 457 9.23 18.50 -15.55
CA ALA A 457 9.78 18.00 -16.79
C ALA A 457 11.23 17.56 -16.62
N GLN A 458 12.03 18.34 -15.90
CA GLN A 458 13.41 18.00 -15.55
C GLN A 458 13.43 16.74 -14.68
N LYS A 459 12.58 16.65 -13.66
CA LYS A 459 12.47 15.50 -12.78
C LYS A 459 12.08 14.23 -13.57
N ALA A 460 11.13 14.33 -14.47
CA ALA A 460 10.70 13.23 -15.34
C ALA A 460 11.84 12.71 -16.22
N GLN A 461 12.66 13.61 -16.77
CA GLN A 461 13.80 13.23 -17.58
C GLN A 461 14.87 12.50 -16.76
N LEU A 462 15.22 13.02 -15.58
CA LEU A 462 16.21 12.40 -14.69
C LEU A 462 15.77 10.98 -14.24
N TYR A 463 14.50 10.81 -13.85
CA TYR A 463 14.01 9.46 -13.53
C TYR A 463 13.93 8.54 -14.74
N LYS A 464 13.68 9.08 -15.94
CA LYS A 464 13.74 8.29 -17.16
C LYS A 464 15.14 7.80 -17.43
N ASP A 465 16.13 8.67 -17.38
CA ASP A 465 17.54 8.35 -17.67
C ASP A 465 18.07 7.30 -16.66
N ALA A 466 17.75 7.47 -15.37
CA ALA A 466 18.06 6.46 -14.35
C ALA A 466 17.41 5.10 -14.65
N GLN A 467 16.11 5.08 -15.01
CA GLN A 467 15.39 3.83 -15.32
C GLN A 467 15.94 3.17 -16.61
N ASP A 468 16.24 3.94 -17.63
CA ASP A 468 16.84 3.44 -18.89
C ASP A 468 18.18 2.75 -18.61
N THR A 469 19.05 3.34 -17.81
CA THR A 469 20.35 2.78 -17.42
C THR A 469 20.18 1.51 -16.57
N ILE A 470 19.32 1.53 -15.56
CA ILE A 470 19.04 0.35 -14.71
C ILE A 470 18.47 -0.79 -15.56
N TRP A 471 17.56 -0.47 -16.50
CA TRP A 471 16.96 -1.47 -17.40
C TRP A 471 18.01 -2.15 -18.26
N GLN A 472 18.97 -1.40 -18.80
CA GLN A 472 20.09 -1.92 -19.63
C GLN A 472 21.12 -2.70 -18.82
N ASP A 473 21.32 -2.37 -17.56
CA ASP A 473 22.28 -3.03 -16.67
C ASP A 473 21.78 -4.36 -16.10
N HIS A 474 20.49 -4.63 -16.17
CA HIS A 474 19.84 -5.86 -15.69
C HIS A 474 20.19 -6.29 -14.26
N PRO A 475 20.20 -5.41 -13.23
CA PRO A 475 20.47 -5.83 -11.86
C PRO A 475 19.35 -6.67 -11.25
N TRP A 476 18.18 -6.65 -11.87
CA TRP A 476 17.00 -7.42 -11.52
C TRP A 476 16.50 -8.26 -12.69
N ILE A 477 15.69 -9.27 -12.37
CA ILE A 477 14.73 -9.88 -13.27
C ILE A 477 13.34 -9.40 -12.82
N PRO A 478 12.77 -8.34 -13.41
CA PRO A 478 11.40 -7.91 -13.13
C PRO A 478 10.44 -9.03 -13.56
N LEU A 479 9.56 -9.47 -12.68
CA LEU A 479 8.67 -10.60 -12.93
C LEU A 479 7.25 -10.14 -13.29
N VAL A 480 6.53 -9.63 -12.32
CA VAL A 480 5.12 -9.24 -12.47
C VAL A 480 4.77 -8.07 -11.56
N VAL A 481 3.74 -7.33 -11.96
CA VAL A 481 2.97 -6.43 -11.08
C VAL A 481 1.72 -7.19 -10.63
N GLU A 482 1.52 -7.31 -9.33
CA GLU A 482 0.37 -8.03 -8.76
C GLU A 482 -0.93 -7.28 -9.01
N GLN A 483 -2.03 -8.04 -9.11
CA GLN A 483 -3.39 -7.51 -9.02
C GLN A 483 -3.93 -7.78 -7.62
N LEU A 484 -4.51 -6.76 -7.01
CA LEU A 484 -5.23 -6.91 -5.75
C LEU A 484 -6.61 -7.49 -6.07
N VAL A 485 -6.96 -8.61 -5.45
CA VAL A 485 -8.26 -9.24 -5.66
C VAL A 485 -9.10 -9.05 -4.41
N SER A 486 -10.23 -8.40 -4.56
CA SER A 486 -11.26 -8.23 -3.55
C SER A 486 -12.58 -8.80 -4.03
N ALA A 487 -13.51 -9.02 -3.11
CA ALA A 487 -14.88 -9.33 -3.48
C ALA A 487 -15.87 -8.65 -2.53
N ASN A 488 -16.99 -8.24 -3.07
CA ASN A 488 -18.04 -7.58 -2.31
C ASN A 488 -19.43 -8.13 -2.65
N SER A 489 -20.33 -8.03 -1.66
CA SER A 489 -21.76 -8.15 -1.92
C SER A 489 -22.22 -7.06 -2.89
N LYS A 490 -23.07 -7.41 -3.86
CA LYS A 490 -23.68 -6.42 -4.78
C LYS A 490 -24.54 -5.36 -4.07
N ASN A 491 -24.87 -5.60 -2.81
CA ASN A 491 -25.54 -4.60 -1.99
C ASN A 491 -24.59 -3.51 -1.50
N LEU A 492 -23.28 -3.78 -1.41
CA LEU A 492 -22.28 -2.78 -1.02
C LEU A 492 -21.75 -2.06 -2.29
N SER A 493 -21.92 -0.77 -2.34
CA SER A 493 -21.41 0.09 -3.40
C SER A 493 -20.45 1.16 -2.83
N GLY A 494 -19.55 1.71 -3.65
CA GLY A 494 -18.64 2.78 -3.26
C GLY A 494 -17.50 2.38 -2.32
N PHE A 495 -17.36 1.10 -1.98
CA PHE A 495 -16.23 0.55 -1.21
C PHE A 495 -15.26 -0.16 -2.16
N TYR A 496 -13.98 0.16 -2.11
CA TYR A 496 -12.98 -0.48 -2.96
C TYR A 496 -11.57 -0.43 -2.39
N VAL A 497 -10.70 -1.32 -2.90
CA VAL A 497 -9.28 -1.36 -2.59
C VAL A 497 -8.54 -0.39 -3.49
N MET A 498 -7.64 0.40 -2.91
CA MET A 498 -6.72 1.29 -3.62
C MET A 498 -5.47 0.51 -4.09
N PRO A 499 -4.72 1.01 -5.10
CA PRO A 499 -3.48 0.35 -5.55
C PRO A 499 -2.42 0.17 -4.46
N ASP A 500 -2.41 1.02 -3.43
CA ASP A 500 -1.55 0.93 -2.24
C ASP A 500 -2.05 -0.05 -1.17
N THR A 501 -3.10 -0.82 -1.49
CA THR A 501 -3.81 -1.75 -0.58
C THR A 501 -4.60 -1.08 0.55
N SER A 502 -4.66 0.23 0.60
CA SER A 502 -5.60 0.93 1.48
C SER A 502 -7.03 0.83 0.95
N PHE A 503 -8.00 1.28 1.74
CA PHE A 503 -9.41 1.27 1.34
C PHE A 503 -9.92 2.69 1.12
N ASN A 504 -10.83 2.81 0.16
CA ASN A 504 -11.69 3.97 0.05
C ASN A 504 -13.13 3.55 0.37
N PHE A 505 -13.77 4.26 1.27
CA PHE A 505 -15.12 4.00 1.76
C PHE A 505 -15.94 5.28 2.00
N ASP A 506 -15.42 6.44 1.58
CA ASP A 506 -16.11 7.73 1.76
C ASP A 506 -17.53 7.69 1.17
N GLU A 507 -17.68 7.08 -0.01
CA GLU A 507 -18.95 6.97 -0.73
C GLU A 507 -19.67 5.64 -0.52
N ALA A 508 -19.14 4.79 0.37
CA ALA A 508 -19.69 3.45 0.59
C ALA A 508 -21.12 3.50 1.15
N SER A 509 -22.01 2.68 0.58
CA SER A 509 -23.40 2.53 1.02
C SER A 509 -23.91 1.13 0.78
N LEU A 510 -24.86 0.69 1.60
CA LEU A 510 -25.64 -0.53 1.42
C LEU A 510 -26.99 -0.22 0.75
N LYS A 511 -27.45 -1.12 -0.12
CA LYS A 511 -28.76 -1.03 -0.80
C LYS A 511 -29.82 -1.80 -0.04
#